data_b6c84ae2de59cb117cdc49a6b3f9a598
#
_entry.id   b6c84ae2de59cb117cdc49a6b3f9a598
#
_cell.length_a   1.000
_cell.length_b   1.000
_cell.length_c   1.000
_cell.angle_alpha   90.00
_cell.angle_beta   90.00
_cell.angle_gamma   90.00
#
_symmetry.space_group_name_H-M   'P 1'
#
loop_
_entity.id
_entity.type
_entity.pdbx_description
1 polymer ?
#
loop_
_entity_poly.entity_id
_entity_poly.type
_entity_poly.pdbx_seq_one_letter_code
_entity_poly.pdbx_strand_id
1 'polypeptide(L)'
;MQHLKDFSANASTRYSGLTDNMIEGKGYARGFELDLSFQQRNLHLRFNYTLSESKRKFKEINNGQAFNPPYDVKHNIVINSSLYFSSRFSLNLLWTFSSGVYTTFPVGVALAHNITDSENKPILIPVYTDRYNYKLPDNHRLDANLDYLFPYKRIRLKISAGAYNVYNHSNPSFVYFNPEENENGKTKFIPKSKVILPFIPYISLHLNW
;
A
#
# COMPACT_ATOMS: atom_id res chain seq x y z
N MET A 1 -9.73 23.01 -8.96
CA MET A 1 -10.50 22.39 -7.87
C MET A 1 -11.61 21.56 -8.47
N GLN A 2 -11.76 20.31 -8.04
CA GLN A 2 -12.85 19.43 -8.48
C GLN A 2 -13.95 19.39 -7.41
N HIS A 3 -15.21 19.33 -7.85
CA HIS A 3 -16.32 19.02 -6.97
C HIS A 3 -16.36 17.53 -6.71
N LEU A 4 -16.43 17.15 -5.44
CA LEU A 4 -16.40 15.75 -4.99
C LEU A 4 -17.68 15.44 -4.21
N LYS A 5 -18.08 14.15 -4.27
CA LYS A 5 -19.14 13.60 -3.42
C LYS A 5 -18.57 12.48 -2.58
N ASP A 6 -19.00 12.39 -1.32
CA ASP A 6 -18.62 11.33 -0.39
C ASP A 6 -19.80 11.02 0.53
N PHE A 7 -19.75 9.95 1.28
CA PHE A 7 -20.77 9.64 2.28
C PHE A 7 -20.50 10.40 3.57
N SER A 8 -21.58 10.87 4.21
CA SER A 8 -21.50 11.47 5.54
C SER A 8 -20.97 10.46 6.57
N ALA A 9 -20.43 10.95 7.68
CA ALA A 9 -19.93 10.07 8.76
C ALA A 9 -21.03 9.18 9.36
N ASN A 10 -22.29 9.63 9.27
CA ASN A 10 -23.49 8.96 9.80
C ASN A 10 -24.30 8.25 8.71
N ALA A 11 -23.76 8.07 7.52
CA ALA A 11 -24.47 7.44 6.41
C ALA A 11 -24.90 6.01 6.78
N SER A 12 -26.19 5.78 6.80
CA SER A 12 -26.78 4.44 6.94
C SER A 12 -27.42 4.04 5.61
N THR A 13 -26.89 3.00 4.99
CA THR A 13 -27.41 2.47 3.72
C THR A 13 -28.67 1.61 3.90
N ARG A 14 -29.11 1.35 5.14
CA ARG A 14 -30.25 0.45 5.40
C ARG A 14 -31.62 1.09 5.25
N TYR A 15 -31.75 2.42 5.44
CA TYR A 15 -33.06 3.08 5.58
C TYR A 15 -33.22 4.37 4.77
N SER A 16 -32.18 4.86 4.10
CA SER A 16 -32.26 6.08 3.27
C SER A 16 -31.69 5.80 1.88
N GLY A 17 -32.19 6.49 0.87
CA GLY A 17 -31.62 6.44 -0.47
C GLY A 17 -30.13 6.81 -0.44
N LEU A 18 -29.32 6.17 -1.27
CA LEU A 18 -27.87 6.41 -1.37
C LEU A 18 -27.53 7.90 -1.55
N THR A 19 -28.43 8.65 -2.20
CA THR A 19 -28.26 10.08 -2.50
C THR A 19 -28.44 10.98 -1.28
N ASP A 20 -29.28 10.60 -0.33
CA ASP A 20 -29.63 11.44 0.83
C ASP A 20 -28.49 11.55 1.86
N ASN A 21 -27.52 10.62 1.77
CA ASN A 21 -26.36 10.58 2.65
C ASN A 21 -25.07 11.09 1.98
N MET A 22 -25.16 11.63 0.76
CA MET A 22 -24.03 12.22 0.06
C MET A 22 -23.79 13.65 0.48
N ILE A 23 -22.54 13.96 0.81
CA ILE A 23 -22.06 15.30 1.12
C ILE A 23 -21.17 15.80 -0.02
N GLU A 24 -21.17 17.10 -0.23
CA GLU A 24 -20.36 17.75 -1.24
C GLU A 24 -19.07 18.33 -0.65
N GLY A 25 -17.99 18.18 -1.39
CA GLY A 25 -16.68 18.67 -0.99
C GLY A 25 -15.86 19.16 -2.16
N LYS A 26 -14.68 19.64 -1.84
CA LYS A 26 -13.69 20.10 -2.82
C LYS A 26 -12.40 19.31 -2.66
N GLY A 27 -11.68 19.13 -3.75
CA GLY A 27 -10.37 18.50 -3.72
C GLY A 27 -9.49 18.96 -4.86
N TYR A 28 -8.22 18.63 -4.73
CA TYR A 28 -7.24 18.77 -5.79
C TYR A 28 -6.27 17.61 -5.77
N ALA A 29 -5.69 17.34 -6.94
CA ALA A 29 -4.52 16.48 -7.08
C ALA A 29 -3.52 17.19 -7.97
N ARG A 30 -2.24 17.05 -7.65
CA ARG A 30 -1.12 17.59 -8.42
C ARG A 30 0.07 16.67 -8.29
N GLY A 31 0.96 16.71 -9.26
CA GLY A 31 2.15 15.86 -9.22
C GLY A 31 3.18 16.25 -10.26
N PHE A 32 4.30 15.58 -10.16
CA PHE A 32 5.42 15.63 -11.09
C PHE A 32 5.87 14.20 -11.35
N GLU A 33 6.13 13.88 -12.61
CA GLU A 33 6.63 12.58 -13.02
C GLU A 33 7.94 12.74 -13.78
N LEU A 34 8.91 11.87 -13.47
CA LEU A 34 10.21 11.79 -14.12
C LEU A 34 10.45 10.35 -14.55
N ASP A 35 10.68 10.16 -15.84
CA ASP A 35 11.07 8.87 -16.43
C ASP A 35 12.44 9.06 -17.11
N LEU A 36 13.44 8.33 -16.62
CA LEU A 36 14.78 8.32 -17.17
C LEU A 36 15.11 6.91 -17.62
N SER A 37 15.59 6.77 -18.83
CA SER A 37 16.10 5.51 -19.35
C SER A 37 17.55 5.69 -19.81
N PHE A 38 18.38 4.74 -19.44
CA PHE A 38 19.77 4.65 -19.84
C PHE A 38 20.01 3.25 -20.43
N GLN A 39 20.59 3.22 -21.61
CA GLN A 39 20.94 1.99 -22.29
C GLN A 39 22.39 2.05 -22.76
N GLN A 40 23.16 1.11 -22.30
CA GLN A 40 24.52 0.88 -22.75
C GLN A 40 24.67 -0.59 -23.13
N ARG A 41 25.76 -0.95 -23.81
CA ARG A 41 26.00 -2.29 -24.40
C ARG A 41 25.48 -3.48 -23.58
N ASN A 42 25.68 -3.47 -22.27
CA ASN A 42 25.33 -4.59 -21.37
C ASN A 42 24.46 -4.17 -20.18
N LEU A 43 24.05 -2.91 -20.10
CA LEU A 43 23.22 -2.38 -19.01
C LEU A 43 22.03 -1.62 -19.58
N HIS A 44 20.83 -2.03 -19.19
CA HIS A 44 19.61 -1.27 -19.36
C HIS A 44 19.14 -0.84 -17.97
N LEU A 45 18.95 0.46 -17.77
CA LEU A 45 18.46 1.04 -16.52
C LEU A 45 17.28 1.95 -16.83
N ARG A 46 16.21 1.78 -16.08
CA ARG A 46 15.07 2.69 -16.10
C ARG A 46 14.75 3.13 -14.70
N PHE A 47 14.64 4.43 -14.53
CA PHE A 47 14.28 5.09 -13.28
C PHE A 47 13.00 5.87 -13.49
N ASN A 48 11.97 5.56 -12.69
CA ASN A 48 10.72 6.29 -12.65
C ASN A 48 10.54 6.89 -11.26
N TYR A 49 10.19 8.15 -11.22
CA TYR A 49 9.85 8.85 -9.99
C TYR A 49 8.56 9.63 -10.17
N THR A 50 7.62 9.42 -9.26
CA THR A 50 6.40 10.21 -9.16
C THR A 50 6.34 10.90 -7.81
N LEU A 51 6.19 12.22 -7.84
CA LEU A 51 5.81 13.03 -6.69
C LEU A 51 4.37 13.46 -6.87
N SER A 52 3.49 13.09 -5.95
CA SER A 52 2.08 13.46 -6.02
C SER A 52 1.54 13.94 -4.69
N GLU A 53 0.54 14.76 -4.75
CA GLU A 53 -0.23 15.23 -3.59
C GLU A 53 -1.71 15.29 -3.97
N SER A 54 -2.54 14.66 -3.15
CA SER A 54 -3.99 14.79 -3.25
C SER A 54 -4.57 15.24 -1.92
N LYS A 55 -5.50 16.19 -1.95
CA LYS A 55 -6.22 16.62 -0.77
C LYS A 55 -7.71 16.75 -1.03
N ARG A 56 -8.48 16.44 0.00
CA ARG A 56 -9.93 16.59 0.02
C ARG A 56 -10.36 17.43 1.20
N LYS A 57 -11.44 18.16 1.05
CA LYS A 57 -12.06 18.97 2.09
C LYS A 57 -13.58 18.89 1.97
N PHE A 58 -14.24 18.46 3.03
CA PHE A 58 -15.69 18.42 3.20
C PHE A 58 -16.03 19.16 4.47
N LYS A 59 -17.15 19.87 4.50
CA LYS A 59 -17.56 20.64 5.67
C LYS A 59 -17.86 19.73 6.87
N GLU A 60 -18.43 18.57 6.61
CA GLU A 60 -18.92 17.60 7.58
C GLU A 60 -17.85 16.54 7.99
N ILE A 61 -16.69 16.53 7.35
CA ILE A 61 -15.59 15.58 7.64
C ILE A 61 -14.42 16.35 8.23
N ASN A 62 -13.81 15.80 9.29
CA ASN A 62 -12.62 16.32 9.95
C ASN A 62 -12.77 17.81 10.36
N ASN A 63 -13.97 18.19 10.85
CA ASN A 63 -14.29 19.56 11.23
C ASN A 63 -14.01 20.58 10.10
N GLY A 64 -14.19 20.17 8.85
CA GLY A 64 -13.92 21.02 7.69
C GLY A 64 -12.42 21.20 7.39
N GLN A 65 -11.53 20.46 8.03
CA GLN A 65 -10.10 20.46 7.72
C GLN A 65 -9.81 19.65 6.46
N ALA A 66 -8.79 20.07 5.71
CA ALA A 66 -8.33 19.31 4.56
C ALA A 66 -7.53 18.08 5.00
N PHE A 67 -7.74 16.95 4.33
CA PHE A 67 -7.09 15.68 4.62
C PHE A 67 -6.59 14.98 3.36
N ASN A 68 -5.65 14.06 3.53
CA ASN A 68 -5.13 13.22 2.46
C ASN A 68 -6.02 11.98 2.31
N PRO A 69 -6.51 11.66 1.12
CA PRO A 69 -7.29 10.43 0.90
C PRO A 69 -6.41 9.17 0.97
N PRO A 70 -7.02 7.97 1.09
CA PRO A 70 -6.27 6.72 1.29
C PRO A 70 -5.43 6.28 0.08
N TYR A 71 -5.59 6.91 -1.06
CA TYR A 71 -4.80 6.65 -2.28
C TYR A 71 -3.72 7.72 -2.54
N ASP A 72 -3.51 8.66 -1.61
CA ASP A 72 -2.45 9.66 -1.72
C ASP A 72 -1.09 9.03 -1.41
N VAL A 73 -0.37 8.67 -2.46
CA VAL A 73 1.02 8.18 -2.41
C VAL A 73 1.94 9.32 -2.77
N LYS A 74 2.58 9.94 -1.77
CA LYS A 74 3.37 11.15 -1.99
C LYS A 74 4.62 10.92 -2.85
N HIS A 75 5.32 9.84 -2.62
CA HIS A 75 6.51 9.44 -3.38
C HIS A 75 6.35 8.02 -3.88
N ASN A 76 6.59 7.81 -5.16
CA ASN A 76 6.69 6.49 -5.77
C ASN A 76 7.94 6.43 -6.64
N ILE A 77 8.79 5.41 -6.41
CA ILE A 77 10.04 5.21 -7.14
C ILE A 77 10.06 3.78 -7.65
N VAL A 78 10.41 3.63 -8.92
CA VAL A 78 10.65 2.32 -9.54
C VAL A 78 11.97 2.37 -10.27
N ILE A 79 12.88 1.46 -9.92
CA ILE A 79 14.17 1.27 -10.59
C ILE A 79 14.18 -0.13 -11.18
N ASN A 80 14.26 -0.20 -12.50
CA ASN A 80 14.39 -1.44 -13.23
C ASN A 80 15.77 -1.48 -13.88
N SER A 81 16.53 -2.56 -13.63
CA SER A 81 17.86 -2.76 -14.19
C SER A 81 17.99 -4.16 -14.79
N SER A 82 18.49 -4.23 -16.02
CA SER A 82 18.89 -5.48 -16.66
C SER A 82 20.36 -5.42 -17.04
N LEU A 83 21.14 -6.31 -16.45
CA LEU A 83 22.58 -6.45 -16.70
C LEU A 83 22.84 -7.75 -17.47
N TYR A 84 23.41 -7.63 -18.65
CA TYR A 84 23.74 -8.74 -19.53
C TYR A 84 25.23 -9.07 -19.40
N PHE A 85 25.54 -10.19 -18.75
CA PHE A 85 26.92 -10.69 -18.64
C PHE A 85 27.39 -11.35 -19.93
N SER A 86 26.42 -11.92 -20.66
CA SER A 86 26.64 -12.53 -21.99
C SER A 86 25.32 -12.53 -22.77
N SER A 87 25.36 -13.03 -24.02
CA SER A 87 24.13 -13.28 -24.80
C SER A 87 23.20 -14.35 -24.21
N ARG A 88 23.67 -15.08 -23.19
CA ARG A 88 22.93 -16.17 -22.56
C ARG A 88 22.59 -15.91 -21.08
N PHE A 89 23.28 -15.01 -20.42
CA PHE A 89 23.18 -14.82 -18.99
C PHE A 89 22.90 -13.37 -18.65
N SER A 90 21.82 -13.12 -17.93
CA SER A 90 21.44 -11.79 -17.48
C SER A 90 20.89 -11.79 -16.04
N LEU A 91 21.12 -10.67 -15.35
CA LEU A 91 20.55 -10.34 -14.06
C LEU A 91 19.55 -9.21 -14.25
N ASN A 92 18.33 -9.42 -13.76
CA ASN A 92 17.28 -8.41 -13.73
C ASN A 92 16.96 -8.04 -12.29
N LEU A 93 16.94 -6.76 -12.00
CA LEU A 93 16.63 -6.20 -10.69
C LEU A 93 15.48 -5.22 -10.81
N LEU A 94 14.52 -5.33 -9.91
CA LEU A 94 13.42 -4.38 -9.76
C LEU A 94 13.38 -3.91 -8.33
N TRP A 95 13.70 -2.64 -8.11
CA TRP A 95 13.51 -2.00 -6.83
C TRP A 95 12.33 -1.05 -6.87
N THR A 96 11.46 -1.14 -5.87
CA THR A 96 10.28 -0.29 -5.74
C THR A 96 10.25 0.35 -4.37
N PHE A 97 9.81 1.59 -4.32
CA PHE A 97 9.51 2.34 -3.11
C PHE A 97 8.20 3.09 -3.28
N SER A 98 7.33 3.05 -2.28
CA SER A 98 6.16 3.91 -2.20
C SER A 98 5.98 4.44 -0.78
N SER A 99 5.77 5.73 -0.64
CA SER A 99 5.42 6.30 0.67
C SER A 99 4.08 5.75 1.16
N GLY A 100 3.98 5.59 2.48
CA GLY A 100 2.78 5.08 3.11
C GLY A 100 1.57 5.96 2.85
N VAL A 101 0.43 5.32 2.67
CA VAL A 101 -0.87 5.95 2.50
C VAL A 101 -1.55 6.24 3.84
N TYR A 102 -2.61 7.04 3.81
CA TYR A 102 -3.35 7.39 5.01
C TYR A 102 -4.51 6.41 5.26
N THR A 103 -4.71 6.06 6.52
CA THR A 103 -5.83 5.25 6.99
C THR A 103 -6.48 5.91 8.21
N THR A 104 -7.70 5.48 8.53
CA THR A 104 -8.39 5.97 9.73
C THR A 104 -8.00 5.12 10.94
N PHE A 105 -7.44 5.76 11.95
CA PHE A 105 -7.02 5.15 13.20
C PHE A 105 -7.97 5.52 14.33
N PRO A 106 -8.42 4.55 15.18
CA PRO A 106 -9.22 4.86 16.36
C PRO A 106 -8.37 5.61 17.39
N VAL A 107 -8.92 6.66 17.95
CA VAL A 107 -8.25 7.49 18.98
C VAL A 107 -8.48 6.99 20.39
N GLY A 108 -9.43 6.08 20.56
CA GLY A 108 -9.77 5.52 21.87
C GLY A 108 -10.76 4.38 21.81
N VAL A 109 -11.20 3.91 22.98
CA VAL A 109 -12.24 2.91 23.14
C VAL A 109 -13.37 3.46 23.99
N ALA A 110 -14.59 3.08 23.66
CA ALA A 110 -15.76 3.22 24.50
C ALA A 110 -16.27 1.82 24.90
N LEU A 111 -16.85 1.71 26.07
CA LEU A 111 -17.57 0.51 26.49
C LEU A 111 -19.00 0.57 25.93
N ALA A 112 -19.44 -0.49 25.29
CA ALA A 112 -20.84 -0.62 24.92
C ALA A 112 -21.66 -0.77 26.21
N HIS A 113 -22.55 0.17 26.48
CA HIS A 113 -23.40 0.12 27.64
C HIS A 113 -24.47 -0.97 27.48
N ASN A 114 -24.57 -1.88 28.45
CA ASN A 114 -25.52 -3.01 28.46
C ASN A 114 -25.40 -4.04 27.30
N ILE A 115 -24.24 -4.08 26.65
CA ILE A 115 -23.94 -5.12 25.64
C ILE A 115 -22.68 -5.84 26.06
N THR A 116 -22.79 -7.16 26.23
CA THR A 116 -21.67 -8.05 26.56
C THR A 116 -21.46 -9.08 25.45
N ASP A 117 -20.26 -9.64 25.37
CA ASP A 117 -19.97 -10.79 24.51
C ASP A 117 -20.52 -12.11 25.12
N SER A 118 -20.24 -13.23 24.45
CA SER A 118 -20.64 -14.58 24.91
C SER A 118 -19.99 -14.99 26.25
N GLU A 119 -18.94 -14.31 26.70
CA GLU A 119 -18.25 -14.52 27.97
C GLU A 119 -18.68 -13.50 29.05
N ASN A 120 -19.75 -12.77 28.81
CA ASN A 120 -20.26 -11.71 29.70
C ASN A 120 -19.29 -10.54 29.93
N LYS A 121 -18.34 -10.32 28.99
CA LYS A 121 -17.40 -9.18 29.02
C LYS A 121 -17.95 -7.99 28.26
N PRO A 122 -17.70 -6.75 28.71
CA PRO A 122 -18.12 -5.55 27.99
C PRO A 122 -17.51 -5.50 26.58
N ILE A 123 -18.32 -5.17 25.59
CA ILE A 123 -17.84 -5.01 24.22
C ILE A 123 -17.13 -3.65 24.09
N LEU A 124 -15.89 -3.68 23.62
CA LEU A 124 -15.09 -2.50 23.32
C LEU A 124 -15.43 -1.97 21.91
N ILE A 125 -15.84 -0.72 21.84
CA ILE A 125 -16.15 -0.04 20.57
C ILE A 125 -15.02 0.95 20.26
N PRO A 126 -14.37 0.88 19.08
CA PRO A 126 -13.36 1.86 18.69
C PRO A 126 -14.01 3.22 18.43
N VAL A 127 -13.41 4.27 18.99
CA VAL A 127 -13.84 5.67 18.82
C VAL A 127 -12.95 6.32 17.77
N TYR A 128 -13.56 6.89 16.75
CA TYR A 128 -12.89 7.61 15.66
C TYR A 128 -13.26 9.10 15.76
N THR A 129 -12.28 9.99 15.56
CA THR A 129 -12.51 11.44 15.49
C THR A 129 -12.37 11.94 14.05
N ASP A 130 -11.24 11.65 13.44
CA ASP A 130 -10.89 12.12 12.11
C ASP A 130 -10.69 10.97 11.13
N ARG A 131 -11.11 11.13 9.88
CA ARG A 131 -10.80 10.19 8.79
C ARG A 131 -9.37 10.41 8.32
N TYR A 132 -8.69 9.29 8.02
CA TYR A 132 -7.33 9.28 7.45
C TYR A 132 -6.30 10.04 8.30
N ASN A 133 -6.42 9.87 9.62
CA ASN A 133 -5.60 10.53 10.64
C ASN A 133 -4.25 9.82 10.90
N TYR A 134 -4.02 8.67 10.29
CA TYR A 134 -2.80 7.88 10.48
C TYR A 134 -2.14 7.53 9.15
N LYS A 135 -0.84 7.82 9.02
CA LYS A 135 -0.03 7.46 7.87
C LYS A 135 0.62 6.10 8.09
N LEU A 136 0.40 5.16 7.18
CA LEU A 136 1.03 3.84 7.21
C LEU A 136 2.55 3.95 6.96
N PRO A 137 3.35 2.96 7.37
CA PRO A 137 4.76 2.87 7.01
C PRO A 137 4.97 2.85 5.50
N ASP A 138 6.14 3.32 5.08
CA ASP A 138 6.55 3.27 3.69
C ASP A 138 6.81 1.81 3.27
N ASN A 139 6.55 1.50 2.00
CA ASN A 139 6.77 0.18 1.42
C ASN A 139 7.96 0.23 0.46
N HIS A 140 8.85 -0.74 0.56
CA HIS A 140 9.91 -0.91 -0.43
C HIS A 140 10.36 -2.37 -0.53
N ARG A 141 10.82 -2.77 -1.71
CA ARG A 141 11.32 -4.12 -1.93
C ARG A 141 12.32 -4.15 -3.09
N LEU A 142 13.14 -5.18 -3.09
CA LEU A 142 13.99 -5.55 -4.20
C LEU A 142 13.59 -6.95 -4.68
N ASP A 143 13.28 -7.06 -5.94
CA ASP A 143 13.10 -8.33 -6.63
C ASP A 143 14.33 -8.58 -7.52
N ALA A 144 14.84 -9.80 -7.55
CA ALA A 144 15.99 -10.18 -8.37
C ALA A 144 15.70 -11.45 -9.15
N ASN A 145 16.16 -11.50 -10.38
CA ASN A 145 15.98 -12.63 -11.28
C ASN A 145 17.23 -12.85 -12.13
N LEU A 146 17.76 -14.07 -12.13
CA LEU A 146 18.82 -14.53 -13.01
C LEU A 146 18.21 -15.34 -14.13
N ASP A 147 18.52 -14.97 -15.37
CA ASP A 147 18.08 -15.68 -16.56
C ASP A 147 19.26 -16.37 -17.23
N TYR A 148 19.07 -17.61 -17.62
CA TYR A 148 20.01 -18.34 -18.44
C TYR A 148 19.31 -18.95 -19.66
N LEU A 149 19.85 -18.67 -20.85
CA LEU A 149 19.32 -19.13 -22.13
C LEU A 149 20.17 -20.28 -22.66
N PHE A 150 19.57 -21.47 -22.80
CA PHE A 150 20.15 -22.64 -23.44
C PHE A 150 19.68 -22.67 -24.91
N PRO A 151 20.53 -22.37 -25.87
CA PRO A 151 20.24 -22.61 -27.28
C PRO A 151 20.50 -24.07 -27.62
N TYR A 152 19.48 -24.79 -28.01
CA TYR A 152 19.65 -26.18 -28.47
C TYR A 152 18.93 -26.39 -29.81
N LYS A 153 19.66 -26.38 -30.90
CA LYS A 153 19.12 -26.55 -32.27
C LYS A 153 17.97 -25.59 -32.57
N ARG A 154 16.74 -26.11 -32.70
CA ARG A 154 15.51 -25.32 -32.94
C ARG A 154 14.79 -24.93 -31.64
N ILE A 155 15.23 -25.39 -30.49
CA ILE A 155 14.61 -25.18 -29.21
C ILE A 155 15.40 -24.13 -28.42
N ARG A 156 14.73 -23.16 -27.84
CA ARG A 156 15.31 -22.19 -26.89
C ARG A 156 14.72 -22.45 -25.53
N LEU A 157 15.51 -22.97 -24.62
CA LEU A 157 15.11 -23.14 -23.22
C LEU A 157 15.67 -21.97 -22.40
N LYS A 158 14.79 -21.19 -21.79
CA LYS A 158 15.16 -20.17 -20.82
C LYS A 158 14.85 -20.70 -19.42
N ILE A 159 15.86 -20.70 -18.55
CA ILE A 159 15.73 -21.01 -17.14
C ILE A 159 15.86 -19.67 -16.40
N SER A 160 14.91 -19.40 -15.52
CA SER A 160 14.93 -18.20 -14.68
C SER A 160 14.87 -18.64 -13.21
N ALA A 161 15.78 -18.13 -12.40
CA ALA A 161 15.79 -18.31 -10.94
C ALA A 161 15.83 -16.95 -10.27
N GLY A 162 14.94 -16.71 -9.33
CA GLY A 162 14.83 -15.40 -8.71
C GLY A 162 14.14 -15.43 -7.35
N ALA A 163 13.99 -14.26 -6.80
CA ALA A 163 13.23 -14.06 -5.58
C ALA A 163 12.51 -12.70 -5.58
N TYR A 164 11.30 -12.72 -5.10
CA TYR A 164 10.56 -11.56 -4.70
C TYR A 164 11.00 -11.12 -3.30
N ASN A 165 11.16 -9.81 -3.08
CA ASN A 165 11.53 -9.21 -1.80
C ASN A 165 12.83 -9.81 -1.22
N VAL A 166 13.93 -9.71 -1.97
CA VAL A 166 15.23 -10.35 -1.70
C VAL A 166 15.76 -10.06 -0.30
N TYR A 167 15.58 -8.85 0.21
CA TYR A 167 16.04 -8.47 1.56
C TYR A 167 14.95 -8.65 2.64
N ASN A 168 13.84 -9.36 2.29
CA ASN A 168 12.77 -9.73 3.21
C ASN A 168 12.22 -8.56 4.05
N HIS A 169 12.04 -7.39 3.43
CA HIS A 169 11.45 -6.24 4.12
C HIS A 169 9.99 -6.52 4.48
N SER A 170 9.61 -6.16 5.70
CA SER A 170 8.25 -6.36 6.21
C SER A 170 7.30 -5.27 5.70
N ASN A 171 6.88 -5.38 4.43
CA ASN A 171 5.89 -4.49 3.85
C ASN A 171 4.51 -4.84 4.39
N PRO A 172 3.82 -3.93 5.11
CA PRO A 172 2.49 -4.21 5.64
C PRO A 172 1.48 -4.32 4.50
N SER A 173 0.84 -5.49 4.38
CA SER A 173 -0.24 -5.71 3.42
C SER A 173 -1.55 -5.10 3.90
N PHE A 174 -1.77 -5.14 5.21
CA PHE A 174 -2.83 -4.40 5.89
C PHE A 174 -2.45 -4.15 7.34
N VAL A 175 -3.06 -3.12 7.91
CA VAL A 175 -2.92 -2.76 9.32
C VAL A 175 -4.26 -2.96 10.00
N TYR A 176 -4.24 -3.64 11.14
CA TYR A 176 -5.40 -3.81 12.02
C TYR A 176 -5.07 -3.28 13.41
N PHE A 177 -6.10 -3.03 14.18
CA PHE A 177 -5.96 -2.42 15.49
C PHE A 177 -6.35 -3.41 16.55
N ASN A 178 -5.40 -3.72 17.43
CA ASN A 178 -5.63 -4.64 18.54
C ASN A 178 -5.79 -3.84 19.82
N PRO A 179 -6.86 -4.05 20.61
CA PRO A 179 -6.98 -3.45 21.93
C PRO A 179 -5.98 -4.16 22.86
N GLU A 180 -5.09 -3.40 23.47
CA GLU A 180 -4.18 -3.89 24.51
C GLU A 180 -4.39 -3.08 25.78
N GLU A 181 -4.51 -3.78 26.91
CA GLU A 181 -4.61 -3.17 28.23
C GLU A 181 -3.21 -2.89 28.77
N ASN A 182 -2.97 -1.65 29.19
CA ASN A 182 -1.70 -1.31 29.82
C ASN A 182 -1.70 -1.67 31.32
N GLU A 183 -0.53 -1.60 31.99
CA GLU A 183 -0.34 -1.90 33.42
C GLU A 183 -1.28 -1.08 34.33
N ASN A 184 -1.85 0.02 33.86
CA ASN A 184 -2.77 0.88 34.60
C ASN A 184 -4.24 0.60 34.30
N GLY A 185 -4.58 -0.53 33.66
CA GLY A 185 -5.95 -0.90 33.30
C GLY A 185 -6.59 -0.06 32.21
N LYS A 186 -5.81 0.75 31.46
CA LYS A 186 -6.33 1.54 30.34
C LYS A 186 -6.12 0.79 29.05
N THR A 187 -7.20 0.57 28.30
CA THR A 187 -7.14 -0.03 26.97
C THR A 187 -6.70 0.99 25.93
N LYS A 188 -5.70 0.61 25.13
CA LYS A 188 -5.19 1.39 24.01
C LYS A 188 -5.19 0.53 22.75
N PHE A 189 -5.61 1.10 21.60
CA PHE A 189 -5.44 0.44 20.32
C PHE A 189 -4.00 0.54 19.85
N ILE A 190 -3.39 -0.62 19.60
CA ILE A 190 -2.05 -0.70 19.04
C ILE A 190 -2.15 -1.13 17.57
N PRO A 191 -1.55 -0.38 16.63
CA PRO A 191 -1.50 -0.79 15.23
C PRO A 191 -0.61 -2.03 15.10
N LYS A 192 -1.18 -3.10 14.55
CA LYS A 192 -0.43 -4.30 14.15
C LYS A 192 -0.53 -4.45 12.64
N SER A 193 0.59 -4.75 12.01
CA SER A 193 0.65 -5.02 10.58
C SER A 193 0.80 -6.50 10.30
N LYS A 194 0.19 -6.96 9.21
CA LYS A 194 0.40 -8.31 8.69
C LYS A 194 1.09 -8.23 7.33
N VAL A 195 2.20 -8.94 7.23
CA VAL A 195 2.96 -9.12 6.00
C VAL A 195 2.48 -10.41 5.33
N ILE A 196 2.03 -10.32 4.08
CA ILE A 196 1.57 -11.47 3.31
C ILE A 196 2.65 -11.97 2.35
N LEU A 197 3.48 -11.06 1.83
CA LEU A 197 4.49 -11.34 0.84
C LEU A 197 5.91 -11.13 1.40
N PRO A 198 6.46 -12.10 2.16
CA PRO A 198 7.85 -12.07 2.61
C PRO A 198 8.81 -12.36 1.45
N PHE A 199 10.03 -12.79 1.74
CA PHE A 199 10.92 -13.38 0.74
C PHE A 199 10.28 -14.63 0.10
N ILE A 200 10.15 -14.64 -1.24
CA ILE A 200 9.55 -15.74 -2.00
C ILE A 200 10.50 -16.10 -3.15
N PRO A 201 11.26 -17.20 -3.05
CA PRO A 201 12.06 -17.69 -4.16
C PRO A 201 11.20 -18.38 -5.21
N TYR A 202 11.65 -18.33 -6.46
CA TYR A 202 11.00 -19.05 -7.56
C TYR A 202 12.01 -19.54 -8.61
N ILE A 203 11.60 -20.57 -9.34
CA ILE A 203 12.27 -21.04 -10.55
C ILE A 203 11.20 -21.17 -11.64
N SER A 204 11.53 -20.72 -12.84
CA SER A 204 10.67 -20.90 -14.01
C SER A 204 11.43 -21.41 -15.22
N LEU A 205 10.74 -22.19 -16.05
CA LEU A 205 11.22 -22.74 -17.29
C LEU A 205 10.34 -22.23 -18.43
N HIS A 206 10.97 -21.68 -19.46
CA HIS A 206 10.28 -21.17 -20.64
C HIS A 206 10.85 -21.84 -21.88
N LEU A 207 10.02 -22.54 -22.62
CA LEU A 207 10.38 -23.31 -23.79
C LEU A 207 9.76 -22.68 -25.03
N ASN A 208 10.61 -22.35 -26.02
CA ASN A 208 10.20 -21.90 -27.34
C ASN A 208 10.71 -22.89 -28.39
N TRP A 209 9.86 -23.40 -29.28
CA TRP A 209 10.17 -24.31 -30.37
C TRP A 209 9.83 -23.72 -31.73
#